data_2e2a2af0ee06d6e83946face09658463
#
_entry.id   2e2a2af0ee06d6e83946face09658463
#
_cell.length_a   1.000
_cell.length_b   1.000
_cell.length_c   1.000
_cell.angle_alpha   90.00
_cell.angle_beta   90.00
_cell.angle_gamma   90.00
#
_symmetry.space_group_name_H-M   'P 1'
#
loop_
_entity.id
_entity.type
_entity.pdbx_description
1 polymer ?
#
loop_
_entity_poly.entity_id
_entity_poly.type
_entity_poly.pdbx_seq_one_letter_code
_entity_poly.pdbx_strand_id
1 'polypeptide(L)'
;MIHDVSERAYQLERSGQWVKGKSCDTFGPIGPWLVTTDEISDPQDLGLWLEVDGHRYQDGTTKTMVYGVAYLVAYLSQFFTLQPGDVISTGTPPGVGMGVKPDPVYLRPGQEVRLGVDGLGEQLQITVSDE
;
A
#
# COMPACT_ATOMS: atom_id res chain seq x y z
N MET A 1 3.93 -2.75 -7.32
CA MET A 1 3.13 -2.51 -6.09
C MET A 1 3.59 -1.26 -5.38
N ILE A 2 2.81 -0.75 -4.41
CA ILE A 2 3.17 0.39 -3.57
C ILE A 2 3.03 0.00 -2.09
N HIS A 3 3.99 0.41 -1.25
CA HIS A 3 3.85 0.33 0.20
C HIS A 3 3.29 1.66 0.71
N ASP A 4 2.02 1.69 1.06
CA ASP A 4 1.31 2.88 1.54
C ASP A 4 1.65 3.16 3.02
N VAL A 5 2.93 3.50 3.27
CA VAL A 5 3.42 3.89 4.61
C VAL A 5 2.65 5.10 5.11
N SER A 6 2.32 5.11 6.39
CA SER A 6 1.45 6.13 6.95
C SER A 6 1.95 6.60 8.32
N GLU A 7 2.16 7.91 8.46
CA GLU A 7 2.33 8.58 9.75
C GLU A 7 0.93 8.93 10.29
N ARG A 8 0.49 8.17 11.28
CA ARG A 8 -0.91 8.24 11.74
C ARG A 8 -1.24 9.50 12.53
N ALA A 9 -0.29 10.05 13.29
CA ALA A 9 -0.52 11.31 14.01
C ALA A 9 -0.72 12.47 13.02
N TYR A 10 0.08 12.52 11.95
CA TYR A 10 -0.10 13.53 10.89
C TYR A 10 -1.41 13.34 10.14
N GLN A 11 -1.78 12.09 9.87
CA GLN A 11 -2.99 11.76 9.14
C GLN A 11 -4.27 12.11 9.90
N LEU A 12 -4.33 11.77 11.20
CA LEU A 12 -5.57 11.78 11.98
C LEU A 12 -5.65 12.93 12.99
N GLU A 13 -4.51 13.35 13.60
CA GLU A 13 -4.48 14.28 14.71
C GLU A 13 -4.15 15.71 14.29
N ARG A 14 -3.75 15.92 13.02
CA ARG A 14 -3.37 17.21 12.44
C ARG A 14 -4.43 17.72 11.47
N SER A 15 -5.64 18.00 11.94
CA SER A 15 -6.78 18.53 11.16
C SER A 15 -7.37 17.55 10.12
N GLY A 16 -7.12 16.25 10.25
CA GLY A 16 -7.77 15.21 9.44
C GLY A 16 -7.45 15.20 7.93
N GLN A 17 -6.44 15.94 7.46
CA GLN A 17 -6.01 15.90 6.07
C GLN A 17 -5.04 14.74 5.86
N TRP A 18 -5.54 13.67 5.27
CA TRP A 18 -4.85 12.39 5.15
C TRP A 18 -3.51 12.46 4.41
N VAL A 19 -3.41 13.27 3.38
CA VAL A 19 -2.22 13.37 2.54
C VAL A 19 -0.96 13.71 3.35
N LYS A 20 -1.08 14.49 4.43
CA LYS A 20 0.06 14.82 5.31
C LYS A 20 0.73 13.60 5.92
N GLY A 21 -0.04 12.58 6.27
CA GLY A 21 0.48 11.33 6.80
C GLY A 21 0.93 10.31 5.75
N LYS A 22 0.80 10.65 4.47
CA LYS A 22 1.17 9.80 3.33
C LYS A 22 2.37 10.33 2.55
N SER A 23 2.74 11.59 2.78
CA SER A 23 3.69 12.34 1.95
C SER A 23 4.96 12.74 2.70
N CYS A 24 5.31 12.05 3.79
CA CYS A 24 6.64 12.19 4.38
C CYS A 24 7.71 11.72 3.38
N ASP A 25 8.90 12.26 3.49
CA ASP A 25 10.02 11.87 2.64
C ASP A 25 10.22 10.35 2.70
N THR A 26 10.52 9.75 1.56
CA THR A 26 10.65 8.30 1.36
C THR A 26 9.37 7.46 1.53
N PHE A 27 8.23 8.04 1.86
CA PHE A 27 6.95 7.33 1.92
C PHE A 27 6.43 6.97 0.52
N GLY A 28 5.62 5.91 0.47
CA GLY A 28 5.08 5.40 -0.78
C GLY A 28 6.11 4.71 -1.69
N PRO A 29 7.04 3.87 -1.18
CA PRO A 29 7.93 3.12 -2.05
C PRO A 29 7.15 2.33 -3.09
N ILE A 30 7.49 2.50 -4.36
CA ILE A 30 6.83 1.86 -5.50
C ILE A 30 7.82 1.00 -6.29
N GLY A 31 7.41 -0.20 -6.67
CA GLY A 31 8.26 -1.13 -7.39
C GLY A 31 7.93 -2.59 -7.03
N PRO A 32 8.87 -3.54 -7.26
CA PRO A 32 10.25 -3.35 -7.79
C PRO A 32 10.28 -2.95 -9.27
N TRP A 33 9.24 -3.27 -10.04
CA TRP A 33 9.13 -2.96 -11.47
C TRP A 33 7.69 -2.63 -11.87
N LEU A 34 7.52 -2.14 -13.08
CA LEU A 34 6.24 -2.02 -13.76
C LEU A 34 5.98 -3.32 -14.52
N VAL A 35 4.83 -3.96 -14.26
CA VAL A 35 4.37 -5.14 -14.99
C VAL A 35 3.25 -4.74 -15.95
N THR A 36 3.36 -5.14 -17.19
CA THR A 36 2.36 -4.84 -18.21
C THR A 36 1.17 -5.79 -18.14
N THR A 37 0.03 -5.40 -18.69
CA THR A 37 -1.23 -6.14 -18.56
C THR A 37 -1.24 -7.49 -19.30
N ASP A 38 -0.31 -7.72 -20.20
CA ASP A 38 -0.13 -9.01 -20.88
C ASP A 38 0.52 -10.07 -19.98
N GLU A 39 1.21 -9.65 -18.90
CA GLU A 39 1.79 -10.59 -17.92
C GLU A 39 0.87 -10.88 -16.73
N ILE A 40 -0.16 -10.05 -16.50
CA ILE A 40 -1.15 -10.23 -15.44
C ILE A 40 -2.51 -10.49 -16.06
N SER A 41 -2.96 -11.73 -16.00
CA SER A 41 -4.22 -12.16 -16.62
C SER A 41 -5.46 -11.53 -15.97
N ASP A 42 -5.44 -11.38 -14.64
CA ASP A 42 -6.53 -10.76 -13.89
C ASP A 42 -5.99 -9.99 -12.65
N PRO A 43 -6.02 -8.66 -12.64
CA PRO A 43 -5.61 -7.88 -11.48
C PRO A 43 -6.53 -8.05 -10.26
N GLN A 44 -7.71 -8.68 -10.42
CA GLN A 44 -8.62 -9.01 -9.34
C GLN A 44 -8.39 -10.40 -8.75
N ASP A 45 -7.33 -11.11 -9.14
CA ASP A 45 -6.99 -12.45 -8.65
C ASP A 45 -5.50 -12.55 -8.29
N LEU A 46 -5.02 -11.64 -7.46
CA LEU A 46 -3.64 -11.62 -6.99
C LEU A 46 -3.60 -11.78 -5.48
N GLY A 47 -2.76 -12.69 -4.98
CA GLY A 47 -2.40 -12.75 -3.57
C GLY A 47 -1.46 -11.60 -3.23
N LEU A 48 -1.58 -11.05 -2.01
CA LEU A 48 -0.67 -10.02 -1.52
C LEU A 48 -0.44 -10.16 -0.01
N TRP A 49 0.76 -9.83 0.39
CA TRP A 49 1.17 -10.02 1.78
C TRP A 49 2.18 -8.96 2.23
N LEU A 50 2.28 -8.80 3.56
CA LEU A 50 3.28 -7.95 4.21
C LEU A 50 3.75 -8.58 5.52
N GLU A 51 5.05 -8.52 5.76
CA GLU A 51 5.73 -8.94 6.99
C GLU A 51 6.52 -7.79 7.59
N VAL A 52 6.61 -7.79 8.91
CA VAL A 52 7.53 -6.93 9.66
C VAL A 52 8.36 -7.83 10.57
N ASP A 53 9.69 -7.78 10.45
CA ASP A 53 10.64 -8.64 11.17
C ASP A 53 10.26 -10.14 11.11
N GLY A 54 9.81 -10.59 9.93
CA GLY A 54 9.39 -11.97 9.67
C GLY A 54 7.99 -12.35 10.21
N HIS A 55 7.28 -11.43 10.89
CA HIS A 55 5.91 -11.65 11.30
C HIS A 55 4.93 -11.20 10.22
N ARG A 56 4.04 -12.09 9.77
CA ARG A 56 3.02 -11.83 8.74
C ARG A 56 1.86 -11.04 9.33
N TYR A 57 1.72 -9.77 8.92
CA TYR A 57 0.61 -8.88 9.32
C TYR A 57 -0.51 -8.84 8.29
N GLN A 58 -0.17 -8.85 7.01
CA GLN A 58 -1.15 -8.86 5.94
C GLN A 58 -0.98 -10.13 5.09
N ASP A 59 -2.11 -10.77 4.81
CA ASP A 59 -2.23 -11.94 3.92
C ASP A 59 -3.62 -11.88 3.30
N GLY A 60 -3.71 -11.50 2.04
CA GLY A 60 -4.98 -11.19 1.41
C GLY A 60 -4.96 -11.42 -0.09
N THR A 61 -6.04 -11.00 -0.72
CA THR A 61 -6.19 -11.12 -2.19
C THR A 61 -6.98 -9.95 -2.74
N THR A 62 -6.65 -9.53 -3.95
CA THR A 62 -7.40 -8.50 -4.68
C THR A 62 -8.84 -8.92 -5.01
N LYS A 63 -9.18 -10.22 -4.92
CA LYS A 63 -10.56 -10.71 -5.03
C LYS A 63 -11.52 -10.08 -4.02
N THR A 64 -11.01 -9.69 -2.86
CA THR A 64 -11.81 -9.14 -1.76
C THR A 64 -11.91 -7.62 -1.78
N MET A 65 -11.40 -6.95 -2.81
CA MET A 65 -11.56 -5.51 -2.98
C MET A 65 -13.05 -5.14 -3.03
N VAL A 66 -13.43 -4.10 -2.30
CA VAL A 66 -14.81 -3.57 -2.31
C VAL A 66 -15.17 -3.03 -3.69
N TYR A 67 -14.23 -2.34 -4.33
CA TYR A 67 -14.34 -1.86 -5.70
C TYR A 67 -13.17 -2.40 -6.51
N GLY A 68 -13.45 -3.04 -7.64
CA GLY A 68 -12.43 -3.59 -8.52
C GLY A 68 -11.62 -2.50 -9.25
N VAL A 69 -10.47 -2.88 -9.77
CA VAL A 69 -9.54 -1.97 -10.44
C VAL A 69 -10.22 -1.20 -11.58
N ALA A 70 -10.96 -1.88 -12.45
CA ALA A 70 -11.68 -1.24 -13.56
C ALA A 70 -12.70 -0.19 -13.08
N TYR A 71 -13.40 -0.48 -11.98
CA TYR A 71 -14.34 0.47 -11.38
C TYR A 71 -13.61 1.71 -10.86
N LEU A 72 -12.47 1.53 -10.15
CA LEU A 72 -11.70 2.65 -9.60
C LEU A 72 -11.19 3.57 -10.71
N VAL A 73 -10.66 3.01 -11.79
CA VAL A 73 -10.21 3.79 -12.96
C VAL A 73 -11.39 4.56 -13.59
N ALA A 74 -12.51 3.90 -13.84
CA ALA A 74 -13.70 4.52 -14.41
C ALA A 74 -14.27 5.62 -13.49
N TYR A 75 -14.26 5.40 -12.18
CA TYR A 75 -14.75 6.37 -11.21
C TYR A 75 -13.88 7.62 -11.17
N LEU A 76 -12.56 7.47 -11.05
CA LEU A 76 -11.62 8.59 -10.99
C LEU A 76 -11.63 9.43 -12.27
N SER A 77 -11.77 8.80 -13.43
CA SER A 77 -11.81 9.49 -14.74
C SER A 77 -13.01 10.43 -14.91
N GLN A 78 -14.00 10.35 -14.01
CA GLN A 78 -15.14 11.30 -14.01
C GLN A 78 -14.76 12.66 -13.43
N PHE A 79 -13.71 12.74 -12.64
CA PHE A 79 -13.32 13.97 -11.92
C PHE A 79 -12.13 14.68 -12.55
N PHE A 80 -11.25 13.93 -13.19
CA PHE A 80 -10.06 14.48 -13.87
C PHE A 80 -9.59 13.54 -14.97
N THR A 81 -8.82 14.10 -15.91
CA THR A 81 -8.22 13.30 -17.00
C THR A 81 -7.02 12.55 -16.49
N LEU A 82 -7.07 11.23 -16.57
CA LEU A 82 -5.92 10.36 -16.29
C LEU A 82 -4.88 10.50 -17.39
N GLN A 83 -3.62 10.65 -17.02
CA GLN A 83 -2.50 10.84 -17.94
C GLN A 83 -1.54 9.65 -17.90
N PRO A 84 -0.75 9.39 -18.96
CA PRO A 84 0.35 8.44 -18.89
C PRO A 84 1.33 8.81 -17.77
N GLY A 85 1.60 7.85 -16.88
CA GLY A 85 2.43 8.06 -15.69
C GLY A 85 1.66 8.26 -14.39
N ASP A 86 0.34 8.47 -14.44
CA ASP A 86 -0.48 8.49 -13.23
C ASP A 86 -0.46 7.13 -12.53
N VAL A 87 -0.39 7.18 -11.21
CA VAL A 87 -0.41 5.98 -10.35
C VAL A 87 -1.62 6.04 -9.43
N ILE A 88 -2.40 4.97 -9.43
CA ILE A 88 -3.57 4.81 -8.56
C ILE A 88 -3.23 3.77 -7.48
N SER A 89 -3.16 4.23 -6.23
CA SER A 89 -3.11 3.30 -5.09
C SER A 89 -4.52 2.78 -4.80
N THR A 90 -4.70 1.47 -4.95
CA THR A 90 -6.03 0.82 -4.93
C THR A 90 -6.48 0.35 -3.55
N GLY A 91 -5.70 0.66 -2.52
CA GLY A 91 -6.02 0.28 -1.13
C GLY A 91 -5.20 -0.91 -0.64
N THR A 92 -5.58 -1.41 0.52
CA THR A 92 -4.82 -2.43 1.27
C THR A 92 -5.73 -3.49 1.86
N PRO A 93 -5.28 -4.76 1.98
CA PRO A 93 -6.01 -5.80 2.70
C PRO A 93 -6.00 -5.56 4.21
N PRO A 94 -6.81 -6.31 4.99
CA PRO A 94 -6.73 -6.29 6.45
C PRO A 94 -5.34 -6.59 6.99
N GLY A 95 -5.04 -6.15 8.22
CA GLY A 95 -3.77 -6.38 8.90
C GLY A 95 -2.89 -5.14 9.06
N VAL A 96 -3.41 -3.95 8.72
CA VAL A 96 -2.71 -2.68 9.00
C VAL A 96 -2.48 -2.50 10.50
N GLY A 97 -1.31 -1.98 10.88
CA GLY A 97 -0.89 -1.87 12.27
C GLY A 97 -1.88 -1.12 13.17
N MET A 98 -2.55 -0.09 12.66
CA MET A 98 -3.60 0.63 13.38
C MET A 98 -4.81 -0.26 13.72
N GLY A 99 -5.06 -1.33 12.98
CA GLY A 99 -6.17 -2.26 13.18
C GLY A 99 -5.85 -3.45 14.09
N VAL A 100 -4.60 -3.63 14.50
CA VAL A 100 -4.17 -4.72 15.39
C VAL A 100 -4.83 -4.57 16.76
N LYS A 101 -5.27 -5.69 17.33
CA LYS A 101 -5.93 -5.77 18.64
C LYS A 101 -5.08 -6.60 19.60
N PRO A 102 -5.09 -6.34 20.93
CA PRO A 102 -5.86 -5.27 21.61
C PRO A 102 -5.34 -3.85 21.34
N ASP A 103 -4.04 -3.69 21.07
CA ASP A 103 -3.39 -2.39 20.89
C ASP A 103 -2.81 -2.26 19.47
N PRO A 104 -2.89 -1.08 18.85
CA PRO A 104 -2.24 -0.81 17.57
C PRO A 104 -0.73 -1.05 17.62
N VAL A 105 -0.18 -1.56 16.51
CA VAL A 105 1.26 -1.77 16.33
C VAL A 105 1.74 -0.87 15.20
N TYR A 106 2.75 -0.05 15.47
CA TYR A 106 3.32 0.87 14.48
C TYR A 106 4.78 0.54 14.22
N LEU A 107 5.23 0.82 13.01
CA LEU A 107 6.63 0.65 12.61
C LEU A 107 7.56 1.47 13.50
N ARG A 108 8.74 0.93 13.75
CA ARG A 108 9.81 1.56 14.53
C ARG A 108 11.11 1.53 13.74
N PRO A 109 12.02 2.48 13.96
CA PRO A 109 13.33 2.46 13.33
C PRO A 109 14.06 1.12 13.49
N GLY A 110 14.71 0.66 12.44
CA GLY A 110 15.49 -0.57 12.41
C GLY A 110 14.71 -1.82 12.01
N GLN A 111 13.39 -1.74 11.86
CA GLN A 111 12.59 -2.90 11.45
C GLN A 111 12.70 -3.18 9.96
N GLU A 112 12.73 -4.46 9.61
CA GLU A 112 12.63 -4.95 8.25
C GLU A 112 11.16 -5.09 7.87
N VAL A 113 10.76 -4.46 6.76
CA VAL A 113 9.43 -4.62 6.16
C VAL A 113 9.59 -5.29 4.82
N ARG A 114 8.93 -6.43 4.65
CA ARG A 114 8.92 -7.20 3.42
C ARG A 114 7.50 -7.36 2.92
N LEU A 115 7.27 -7.11 1.64
CA LEU A 115 5.94 -7.23 1.06
C LEU A 115 6.01 -7.75 -0.37
N GLY A 116 4.96 -8.44 -0.79
CA GLY A 116 4.89 -9.01 -2.11
C GLY A 116 3.46 -9.09 -2.65
N VAL A 117 3.36 -9.12 -3.97
CA VAL A 117 2.12 -9.38 -4.71
C VAL A 117 2.42 -10.37 -5.82
N ASP A 118 1.54 -11.35 -5.99
CA ASP A 118 1.67 -12.39 -7.03
C ASP A 118 1.92 -11.76 -8.42
N GLY A 119 2.97 -12.20 -9.09
CA GLY A 119 3.37 -11.69 -10.40
C GLY A 119 3.99 -10.29 -10.41
N LEU A 120 3.97 -9.55 -9.29
CA LEU A 120 4.49 -8.19 -9.21
C LEU A 120 5.80 -8.07 -8.42
N GLY A 121 6.37 -9.22 -7.97
CA GLY A 121 7.62 -9.29 -7.22
C GLY A 121 7.47 -8.95 -5.74
N GLU A 122 8.61 -8.63 -5.12
CA GLU A 122 8.71 -8.31 -3.69
C GLU A 122 9.50 -7.03 -3.46
N GLN A 123 9.21 -6.36 -2.36
CA GLN A 123 10.01 -5.24 -1.84
C GLN A 123 10.56 -5.60 -0.46
N LEU A 124 11.76 -5.11 -0.18
CA LEU A 124 12.40 -5.15 1.12
C LEU A 124 12.81 -3.74 1.52
N GLN A 125 12.42 -3.32 2.70
CA GLN A 125 12.65 -1.98 3.22
C GLN A 125 13.14 -2.06 4.65
N ILE A 126 13.99 -1.12 5.05
CA ILE A 126 14.41 -0.93 6.44
C ILE A 126 13.88 0.43 6.89
N THR A 127 13.16 0.44 8.00
CA THR A 127 12.69 1.68 8.60
C THR A 127 13.85 2.42 9.27
N VAL A 128 13.88 3.73 9.11
CA VAL A 128 14.88 4.60 9.73
C VAL A 128 14.21 5.66 10.59
N SER A 129 14.96 6.25 11.53
CA SER A 129 14.48 7.44 12.25
C SER A 129 14.48 8.64 11.32
N ASP A 130 13.53 9.53 11.49
CA ASP A 130 13.59 10.90 11.01
C ASP A 130 14.54 11.66 11.96
N GLU A 131 15.68 12.13 11.45
CA GLU A 131 16.69 12.88 12.22
C GLU A 131 16.36 14.38 12.25
#